data_a1cd5e9f2a579b6b1bd1900987ab8350
#
_entry.id   a1cd5e9f2a579b6b1bd1900987ab8350
#
_cell.length_a   1.000
_cell.length_b   1.000
_cell.length_c   1.000
_cell.angle_alpha   90.00
_cell.angle_beta   90.00
_cell.angle_gamma   90.00
#
_symmetry.space_group_name_H-M   'P 1'
#
loop_
_entity.id
_entity.type
_entity.pdbx_description
1 polymer ?
#
loop_
_entity_poly.entity_id
_entity_poly.type
_entity_poly.pdbx_seq_one_letter_code
_entity_poly.pdbx_strand_id
1 'polypeptide(L)'
;MRNFIQITSCGFLLPLVFLATANASTIDFISDEHQLSVKEKRAGEAYYRADAKWMIYQAEVADDNPFYQIFLKNINSGAVQQVSPGTGKTTCAWVHPAQEKVLFSSTHEDAQAKAKMVAEIERRKSGEQKSYAWDYDEFYDIYETDFSGGNIKNLTKTLGYDAEASWSPDGKLIAFASNRRAYSDQLSDEEAALFKTNPASMIDIYIMNADGSNVKRLTRTQSYDGGPFFSPDGKRIVWRRFSDSGREAEIFTMNIDGSDQMQITRLNVMSWAPFYHPSGKYIIFATNLQGHRNFELYIVDVDGQKEPVRVTDKEGFDGLPVFTPNGNHITWTSDRTPEKKGLLFHGNWNHAKALESLSLK
;
A
#
# COMPACT_ATOMS: atom_id res chain seq x y z
N MET A 1 79.42 37.70 -15.45
CA MET A 1 78.21 38.25 -16.06
C MET A 1 77.04 37.48 -15.55
N ARG A 2 76.28 38.08 -14.64
CA ARG A 2 75.07 37.44 -14.04
C ARG A 2 73.83 37.99 -14.79
N ASN A 3 73.09 37.11 -15.43
CA ASN A 3 71.78 37.48 -16.01
C ASN A 3 70.73 37.25 -14.96
N PHE A 4 69.97 38.29 -14.61
CA PHE A 4 68.77 38.28 -13.83
C PHE A 4 67.61 37.95 -14.74
N ILE A 5 66.84 36.93 -14.42
CA ILE A 5 65.57 36.61 -15.04
C ILE A 5 64.43 37.17 -14.11
N GLN A 6 63.69 38.14 -14.58
CA GLN A 6 62.45 38.63 -13.96
C GLN A 6 61.34 37.65 -14.20
N ILE A 7 60.74 37.11 -13.10
CA ILE A 7 59.52 36.33 -13.15
C ILE A 7 58.34 37.26 -12.87
N THR A 8 57.54 37.55 -13.87
CA THR A 8 56.28 38.23 -13.75
C THR A 8 55.22 37.23 -13.28
N SER A 9 54.70 37.44 -12.06
CA SER A 9 53.61 36.67 -11.52
C SER A 9 52.29 37.17 -12.10
N CYS A 10 51.69 36.31 -12.94
CA CYS A 10 50.33 36.52 -13.45
C CYS A 10 49.33 35.93 -12.41
N GLY A 11 48.68 36.80 -11.65
CA GLY A 11 47.65 36.42 -10.71
C GLY A 11 46.37 35.97 -11.43
N PHE A 12 46.05 34.69 -11.40
CA PHE A 12 44.76 34.18 -11.79
C PHE A 12 43.79 34.38 -10.64
N LEU A 13 42.84 35.32 -10.78
CA LEU A 13 41.65 35.43 -9.97
C LEU A 13 40.68 34.29 -10.39
N LEU A 14 40.56 33.26 -9.59
CA LEU A 14 39.46 32.30 -9.69
C LEU A 14 38.16 32.97 -9.20
N PRO A 15 37.08 32.91 -9.96
CA PRO A 15 35.80 33.35 -9.43
C PRO A 15 35.33 32.35 -8.38
N LEU A 16 35.09 32.83 -7.15
CA LEU A 16 34.33 32.11 -6.14
C LEU A 16 32.91 31.92 -6.66
N VAL A 17 32.61 30.72 -7.15
CA VAL A 17 31.25 30.30 -7.37
C VAL A 17 30.61 30.05 -5.99
N PHE A 18 29.84 31.00 -5.50
CA PHE A 18 28.91 30.75 -4.41
C PHE A 18 27.88 29.73 -4.90
N LEU A 19 28.07 28.47 -4.57
CA LEU A 19 26.97 27.50 -4.56
C LEU A 19 25.99 27.98 -3.48
N ALA A 20 24.95 28.71 -3.89
CA ALA A 20 23.78 28.88 -3.08
C ALA A 20 23.21 27.46 -2.85
N THR A 21 23.44 26.89 -1.68
CA THR A 21 22.63 25.81 -1.18
C THR A 21 21.22 26.37 -1.09
N ALA A 22 20.40 26.10 -2.11
CA ALA A 22 18.98 26.26 -1.96
C ALA A 22 18.58 25.36 -0.77
N ASN A 23 18.32 25.97 0.38
CA ASN A 23 17.54 25.33 1.42
C ASN A 23 16.23 24.94 0.73
N ALA A 24 16.10 23.68 0.36
CA ALA A 24 14.81 23.13 -0.01
C ALA A 24 13.88 23.42 1.16
N SER A 25 12.99 24.39 1.00
CA SER A 25 11.93 24.63 1.96
C SER A 25 11.21 23.31 2.13
N THR A 26 11.19 22.76 3.34
CA THR A 26 10.35 21.62 3.69
C THR A 26 8.96 21.94 3.20
N ILE A 27 8.51 21.19 2.21
CA ILE A 27 7.20 21.46 1.62
C ILE A 27 6.20 20.85 2.58
N ASP A 28 5.61 21.66 3.46
CA ASP A 28 4.61 21.23 4.44
C ASP A 28 3.30 20.87 3.75
N PHE A 29 3.21 19.62 3.23
CA PHE A 29 1.94 19.05 2.75
C PHE A 29 1.06 18.62 3.91
N ILE A 30 1.66 18.24 5.04
CA ILE A 30 0.99 17.70 6.21
C ILE A 30 1.24 18.62 7.41
N SER A 31 0.20 18.96 8.14
CA SER A 31 0.27 19.67 9.42
C SER A 31 -0.49 18.91 10.50
N ASP A 32 -0.28 19.27 11.77
CA ASP A 32 -0.92 18.63 12.93
C ASP A 32 -0.74 17.11 12.96
N GLU A 33 0.45 16.63 12.59
CA GLU A 33 0.78 15.21 12.60
C GLU A 33 0.68 14.63 14.01
N HIS A 34 -0.05 13.53 14.14
CA HIS A 34 -0.14 12.80 15.40
C HIS A 34 -0.38 11.31 15.17
N GLN A 35 0.00 10.51 16.17
CA GLN A 35 -0.21 9.07 16.16
C GLN A 35 -1.66 8.74 16.52
N LEU A 36 -2.35 7.94 15.68
CA LEU A 36 -3.73 7.49 15.89
C LEU A 36 -3.83 6.23 16.73
N SER A 37 -2.92 5.28 16.53
CA SER A 37 -2.90 4.00 17.22
C SER A 37 -1.92 4.06 18.38
N VAL A 38 -2.36 3.72 19.60
CA VAL A 38 -1.55 3.87 20.82
C VAL A 38 -1.49 2.61 21.68
N LYS A 39 -2.36 1.63 21.44
CA LYS A 39 -2.44 0.40 22.25
C LYS A 39 -1.96 -0.84 21.50
N GLU A 40 -1.89 -0.74 20.21
CA GLU A 40 -1.53 -1.82 19.31
C GLU A 40 -0.02 -2.08 19.34
N LYS A 41 0.39 -3.33 19.19
CA LYS A 41 1.81 -3.69 19.00
C LYS A 41 2.33 -3.21 17.65
N ARG A 42 1.48 -3.33 16.63
CA ARG A 42 1.64 -2.81 15.27
C ARG A 42 0.26 -2.49 14.72
N ALA A 43 0.16 -1.49 13.88
CA ALA A 43 -1.06 -1.16 13.14
C ALA A 43 -0.70 -0.56 11.79
N GLY A 44 -1.56 -0.75 10.80
CA GLY A 44 -1.35 -0.20 9.46
C GLY A 44 -2.60 -0.32 8.60
N GLU A 45 -2.47 0.14 7.38
CA GLU A 45 -3.47 -0.08 6.32
C GLU A 45 -4.88 0.38 6.73
N ALA A 46 -5.03 1.66 7.03
CA ALA A 46 -6.30 2.23 7.45
C ALA A 46 -7.08 2.79 6.26
N TYR A 47 -8.37 2.49 6.17
CA TYR A 47 -9.26 3.00 5.13
C TYR A 47 -10.54 3.56 5.73
N TYR A 48 -11.14 4.55 5.08
CA TYR A 48 -12.33 5.24 5.56
C TYR A 48 -13.56 4.86 4.75
N ARG A 49 -14.71 4.74 5.45
CA ARG A 49 -16.01 4.72 4.79
C ARG A 49 -16.30 6.07 4.13
N ALA A 50 -17.06 6.07 3.04
CA ALA A 50 -17.37 7.27 2.26
C ALA A 50 -17.98 8.42 3.09
N ASP A 51 -18.68 8.13 4.20
CA ASP A 51 -19.27 9.12 5.12
C ASP A 51 -18.30 9.66 6.17
N ALA A 52 -17.04 9.22 6.16
CA ALA A 52 -15.99 9.53 7.12
C ALA A 52 -16.30 9.19 8.59
N LYS A 53 -17.36 8.42 8.87
CA LYS A 53 -17.74 8.04 10.24
C LYS A 53 -17.05 6.77 10.74
N TRP A 54 -16.49 5.99 9.83
CA TRP A 54 -15.87 4.72 10.14
C TRP A 54 -14.51 4.61 9.47
N MET A 55 -13.58 4.04 10.22
CA MET A 55 -12.25 3.68 9.75
C MET A 55 -12.03 2.19 10.04
N ILE A 56 -11.53 1.46 9.04
CA ILE A 56 -11.09 0.08 9.18
C ILE A 56 -9.58 0.03 9.10
N TYR A 57 -8.94 -0.81 9.89
CA TYR A 57 -7.48 -0.96 9.89
C TYR A 57 -7.07 -2.34 10.37
N GLN A 58 -5.86 -2.74 10.05
CA GLN A 58 -5.26 -3.96 10.57
C GLN A 58 -4.33 -3.66 11.74
N ALA A 59 -4.36 -4.51 12.76
CA ALA A 59 -3.48 -4.39 13.92
C ALA A 59 -3.14 -5.74 14.54
N GLU A 60 -1.95 -5.81 15.15
CA GLU A 60 -1.56 -6.88 16.07
C GLU A 60 -1.78 -6.39 17.50
N VAL A 61 -2.63 -7.09 18.24
CA VAL A 61 -3.04 -6.70 19.61
C VAL A 61 -2.78 -7.82 20.60
N ALA A 62 -3.19 -9.04 20.28
CA ALA A 62 -3.15 -10.18 21.19
C ALA A 62 -1.76 -10.83 21.24
N ASP A 63 -1.44 -11.47 22.38
CA ASP A 63 -0.17 -12.21 22.56
C ASP A 63 -0.22 -13.61 21.95
N ASP A 64 -1.40 -14.17 21.83
CA ASP A 64 -1.67 -15.51 21.30
C ASP A 64 -1.93 -15.54 19.79
N ASN A 65 -2.08 -14.38 19.14
CA ASN A 65 -2.12 -14.27 17.70
C ASN A 65 -1.02 -13.30 17.19
N PRO A 66 0.02 -13.81 16.51
CA PRO A 66 1.14 -12.99 16.00
C PRO A 66 0.83 -12.31 14.67
N PHE A 67 -0.36 -12.53 14.12
CA PHE A 67 -0.78 -11.97 12.86
C PHE A 67 -1.73 -10.80 13.05
N TYR A 68 -1.82 -9.94 12.04
CA TYR A 68 -2.81 -8.86 12.02
C TYR A 68 -4.22 -9.42 12.12
N GLN A 69 -5.07 -8.64 12.76
CA GLN A 69 -6.51 -8.79 12.77
C GLN A 69 -7.14 -7.46 12.35
N ILE A 70 -8.41 -7.49 11.94
CA ILE A 70 -9.11 -6.33 11.43
C ILE A 70 -9.97 -5.70 12.50
N PHE A 71 -9.84 -4.38 12.62
CA PHE A 71 -10.55 -3.56 13.58
C PHE A 71 -11.33 -2.46 12.86
N LEU A 72 -12.57 -2.28 13.28
CA LEU A 72 -13.45 -1.21 12.83
C LEU A 72 -13.57 -0.17 13.94
N LYS A 73 -13.27 1.10 13.63
CA LYS A 73 -13.34 2.22 14.55
C LYS A 73 -14.43 3.19 14.14
N ASN A 74 -15.32 3.52 15.06
CA ASN A 74 -16.23 4.65 14.89
C ASN A 74 -15.48 5.94 15.21
N ILE A 75 -15.38 6.84 14.23
CA ILE A 75 -14.59 8.08 14.37
C ILE A 75 -15.20 9.03 15.40
N ASN A 76 -16.53 9.10 15.47
CA ASN A 76 -17.22 10.04 16.35
C ASN A 76 -17.16 9.62 17.83
N SER A 77 -17.37 8.34 18.13
CA SER A 77 -17.37 7.82 19.50
C SER A 77 -16.00 7.34 19.97
N GLY A 78 -15.07 7.07 19.04
CA GLY A 78 -13.79 6.43 19.33
C GLY A 78 -13.90 4.93 19.62
N ALA A 79 -15.10 4.34 19.58
CA ALA A 79 -15.29 2.91 19.84
C ALA A 79 -14.59 2.07 18.76
N VAL A 80 -13.88 1.03 19.22
CA VAL A 80 -13.14 0.10 18.36
C VAL A 80 -13.63 -1.32 18.64
N GLN A 81 -13.85 -2.09 17.57
CA GLN A 81 -14.21 -3.50 17.65
C GLN A 81 -13.45 -4.32 16.62
N GLN A 82 -13.08 -5.54 16.99
CA GLN A 82 -12.52 -6.51 16.05
C GLN A 82 -13.65 -7.11 15.22
N VAL A 83 -13.47 -7.16 13.88
CA VAL A 83 -14.45 -7.74 12.95
C VAL A 83 -13.95 -9.01 12.26
N SER A 84 -12.67 -9.31 12.36
CA SER A 84 -12.10 -10.58 11.90
C SER A 84 -12.18 -11.68 12.97
N PRO A 85 -12.10 -12.98 12.58
CA PRO A 85 -12.32 -14.11 13.50
C PRO A 85 -11.33 -14.26 14.68
N GLY A 86 -10.18 -13.57 14.61
CA GLY A 86 -9.13 -13.71 15.64
C GLY A 86 -8.21 -14.91 15.45
N THR A 87 -8.35 -15.68 14.37
CA THR A 87 -7.54 -16.85 14.02
C THR A 87 -6.94 -16.68 12.63
N GLY A 88 -5.73 -17.21 12.41
CA GLY A 88 -5.03 -17.15 11.13
C GLY A 88 -4.49 -15.77 10.81
N LYS A 89 -3.91 -15.66 9.62
CA LYS A 89 -3.46 -14.41 9.05
C LYS A 89 -4.66 -13.63 8.51
N THR A 90 -4.71 -12.34 8.76
CA THR A 90 -5.77 -11.47 8.24
C THR A 90 -5.18 -10.14 7.82
N THR A 91 -5.59 -9.59 6.68
CA THR A 91 -5.03 -8.37 6.11
C THR A 91 -6.00 -7.67 5.15
N CYS A 92 -5.65 -6.47 4.69
CA CYS A 92 -6.26 -5.77 3.56
C CYS A 92 -7.78 -5.70 3.65
N ALA A 93 -8.27 -4.93 4.61
CA ALA A 93 -9.70 -4.76 4.83
C ALA A 93 -10.25 -3.52 4.13
N TRP A 94 -11.54 -3.50 3.84
CA TRP A 94 -12.23 -2.37 3.25
C TRP A 94 -13.64 -2.21 3.82
N VAL A 95 -14.16 -0.97 3.89
CA VAL A 95 -15.53 -0.70 4.34
C VAL A 95 -16.43 -0.46 3.14
N HIS A 96 -17.60 -1.10 3.10
CA HIS A 96 -18.59 -0.86 2.04
C HIS A 96 -19.05 0.61 2.07
N PRO A 97 -19.12 1.31 0.91
CA PRO A 97 -19.39 2.75 0.89
C PRO A 97 -20.73 3.16 1.48
N ALA A 98 -21.76 2.28 1.43
CA ALA A 98 -23.12 2.61 1.85
C ALA A 98 -23.75 1.64 2.88
N GLN A 99 -23.27 0.38 2.96
CA GLN A 99 -23.84 -0.64 3.85
C GLN A 99 -22.94 -0.85 5.08
N GLU A 100 -23.48 -1.45 6.13
CA GLU A 100 -22.71 -1.84 7.32
C GLU A 100 -22.03 -3.19 7.11
N LYS A 101 -21.11 -3.20 6.11
CA LYS A 101 -20.34 -4.35 5.71
C LYS A 101 -18.87 -4.01 5.55
N VAL A 102 -18.02 -4.99 5.79
CA VAL A 102 -16.58 -4.92 5.58
C VAL A 102 -16.08 -6.12 4.78
N LEU A 103 -15.02 -5.90 4.00
CA LEU A 103 -14.20 -6.96 3.40
C LEU A 103 -12.93 -7.13 4.22
N PHE A 104 -12.38 -8.32 4.20
CA PHE A 104 -11.01 -8.60 4.62
C PHE A 104 -10.51 -9.87 3.96
N SER A 105 -9.21 -10.00 3.84
CA SER A 105 -8.56 -11.22 3.36
C SER A 105 -8.05 -12.03 4.55
N SER A 106 -8.30 -13.34 4.57
CA SER A 106 -7.95 -14.18 5.74
C SER A 106 -7.69 -15.63 5.39
N THR A 107 -6.86 -16.27 6.22
CA THR A 107 -6.59 -17.72 6.18
C THR A 107 -7.26 -18.45 7.36
N HIS A 108 -8.29 -17.89 7.98
CA HIS A 108 -8.88 -18.46 9.20
C HIS A 108 -9.60 -19.80 8.97
N GLU A 109 -10.00 -20.11 7.74
CA GLU A 109 -10.58 -21.40 7.34
C GLU A 109 -9.50 -22.46 6.99
N ASP A 110 -8.20 -22.09 6.94
CA ASP A 110 -7.13 -23.06 6.80
C ASP A 110 -7.08 -23.98 8.04
N ALA A 111 -7.15 -25.30 7.80
CA ALA A 111 -7.06 -26.29 8.87
C ALA A 111 -5.77 -26.17 9.71
N GLN A 112 -4.71 -25.59 9.14
CA GLN A 112 -3.44 -25.37 9.82
C GLN A 112 -3.28 -23.95 10.41
N ALA A 113 -4.29 -23.09 10.35
CA ALA A 113 -4.19 -21.69 10.80
C ALA A 113 -3.63 -21.58 12.23
N LYS A 114 -4.14 -22.38 13.17
CA LYS A 114 -3.65 -22.40 14.56
C LYS A 114 -2.21 -22.92 14.68
N ALA A 115 -1.84 -23.95 13.94
CA ALA A 115 -0.47 -24.46 13.93
C ALA A 115 0.51 -23.41 13.39
N LYS A 116 0.13 -22.68 12.34
CA LYS A 116 0.92 -21.57 11.77
C LYS A 116 1.08 -20.43 12.78
N MET A 117 0.05 -20.11 13.58
CA MET A 117 0.14 -19.11 14.66
C MET A 117 1.16 -19.51 15.73
N VAL A 118 1.10 -20.75 16.22
CA VAL A 118 2.03 -21.30 17.22
C VAL A 118 3.46 -21.26 16.69
N ALA A 119 3.68 -21.75 15.47
CA ALA A 119 5.00 -21.77 14.84
C ALA A 119 5.60 -20.35 14.72
N GLU A 120 4.81 -19.35 14.35
CA GLU A 120 5.26 -17.96 14.25
C GLU A 120 5.61 -17.38 15.62
N ILE A 121 4.85 -17.68 16.67
CA ILE A 121 5.16 -17.27 18.06
C ILE A 121 6.49 -17.88 18.51
N GLU A 122 6.70 -19.17 18.28
CA GLU A 122 7.94 -19.86 18.63
C GLU A 122 9.15 -19.30 17.85
N ARG A 123 9.00 -19.05 16.56
CA ARG A 123 10.02 -18.40 15.74
C ARG A 123 10.39 -17.02 16.30
N ARG A 124 9.42 -16.20 16.67
CA ARG A 124 9.69 -14.87 17.28
C ARG A 124 10.41 -14.99 18.62
N LYS A 125 10.04 -15.97 19.44
CA LYS A 125 10.71 -16.24 20.74
C LYS A 125 12.14 -16.72 20.55
N SER A 126 12.44 -17.49 19.50
CA SER A 126 13.81 -17.95 19.20
C SER A 126 14.74 -16.84 18.69
N GLY A 127 14.19 -15.67 18.35
CA GLY A 127 14.96 -14.57 17.77
C GLY A 127 15.34 -14.78 16.29
N GLU A 128 14.84 -15.83 15.65
CA GLU A 128 15.06 -16.09 14.23
C GLU A 128 14.51 -14.94 13.37
N GLN A 129 15.42 -14.29 12.63
CA GLN A 129 15.06 -13.20 11.73
C GLN A 129 14.43 -13.79 10.46
N LYS A 130 13.18 -13.43 10.17
CA LYS A 130 12.58 -13.67 8.87
C LYS A 130 13.10 -12.59 7.91
N SER A 131 13.64 -13.00 6.75
CA SER A 131 13.90 -12.03 5.69
C SER A 131 12.58 -11.31 5.35
N TYR A 132 12.66 -10.00 5.14
CA TYR A 132 11.47 -9.23 4.75
C TYR A 132 10.89 -9.84 3.47
N ALA A 133 9.76 -10.50 3.62
CA ALA A 133 8.89 -10.94 2.54
C ALA A 133 7.47 -10.68 3.01
N TRP A 134 6.62 -10.21 2.11
CA TRP A 134 5.19 -10.17 2.39
C TRP A 134 4.68 -11.60 2.67
N ASP A 135 3.65 -11.69 3.47
CA ASP A 135 3.25 -12.95 4.13
C ASP A 135 2.31 -13.76 3.23
N TYR A 136 2.86 -14.25 2.09
CA TYR A 136 2.13 -15.11 1.16
C TYR A 136 1.55 -16.33 1.88
N ASP A 137 0.31 -16.66 1.53
CA ASP A 137 -0.34 -17.92 1.92
C ASP A 137 -1.38 -18.28 0.86
N GLU A 138 -1.38 -19.54 0.41
CA GLU A 138 -2.28 -20.05 -0.63
C GLU A 138 -3.72 -20.25 -0.15
N PHE A 139 -3.97 -20.09 1.14
CA PHE A 139 -5.28 -20.20 1.76
C PHE A 139 -5.93 -18.85 2.07
N TYR A 140 -5.38 -17.76 1.52
CA TYR A 140 -6.07 -16.49 1.61
C TYR A 140 -7.31 -16.47 0.72
N ASP A 141 -8.46 -16.26 1.35
CA ASP A 141 -9.72 -15.94 0.70
C ASP A 141 -10.24 -14.56 1.13
N ILE A 142 -11.12 -13.99 0.32
CA ILE A 142 -11.80 -12.73 0.61
C ILE A 142 -13.12 -13.03 1.30
N TYR A 143 -13.34 -12.38 2.43
CA TYR A 143 -14.53 -12.53 3.26
C TYR A 143 -15.27 -11.22 3.37
N GLU A 144 -16.61 -11.31 3.42
CA GLU A 144 -17.51 -10.23 3.80
C GLU A 144 -18.09 -10.52 5.18
N THR A 145 -18.21 -9.49 6.04
CA THR A 145 -18.93 -9.58 7.31
C THR A 145 -19.66 -8.27 7.57
N ASP A 146 -20.59 -8.28 8.53
CA ASP A 146 -21.20 -7.06 9.06
C ASP A 146 -20.28 -6.32 10.06
N PHE A 147 -20.68 -5.13 10.49
CA PHE A 147 -19.90 -4.32 11.43
C PHE A 147 -19.73 -4.99 12.81
N SER A 148 -20.58 -5.96 13.18
CA SER A 148 -20.41 -6.71 14.42
C SER A 148 -19.36 -7.81 14.35
N GLY A 149 -18.85 -8.14 13.15
CA GLY A 149 -18.00 -9.30 12.90
C GLY A 149 -18.74 -10.63 12.85
N GLY A 150 -20.09 -10.57 12.78
CA GLY A 150 -20.96 -11.74 12.57
C GLY A 150 -21.21 -12.02 11.07
N ASN A 151 -21.88 -13.14 10.79
CA ASN A 151 -22.31 -13.49 9.42
C ASN A 151 -21.17 -13.47 8.38
N ILE A 152 -20.02 -14.04 8.73
CA ILE A 152 -18.85 -14.10 7.84
C ILE A 152 -19.19 -14.98 6.63
N LYS A 153 -19.01 -14.42 5.42
CA LYS A 153 -19.24 -15.09 4.15
C LYS A 153 -17.95 -15.10 3.35
N ASN A 154 -17.48 -16.29 2.97
CA ASN A 154 -16.38 -16.45 2.02
C ASN A 154 -16.89 -16.14 0.59
N LEU A 155 -16.24 -15.18 -0.10
CA LEU A 155 -16.62 -14.73 -1.45
C LEU A 155 -15.82 -15.44 -2.55
N THR A 156 -14.63 -15.98 -2.27
CA THR A 156 -13.74 -16.53 -3.31
C THR A 156 -13.67 -18.05 -3.32
N LYS A 157 -13.48 -18.70 -2.19
CA LYS A 157 -13.47 -20.17 -2.01
C LYS A 157 -12.56 -20.90 -3.02
N THR A 158 -11.39 -20.36 -3.25
CA THR A 158 -10.47 -20.82 -4.31
C THR A 158 -9.07 -20.96 -3.75
N LEU A 159 -8.40 -22.07 -4.03
CA LEU A 159 -6.98 -22.18 -3.68
C LEU A 159 -6.17 -21.14 -4.47
N GLY A 160 -5.30 -20.44 -3.75
CA GLY A 160 -4.48 -19.35 -4.24
C GLY A 160 -4.56 -18.14 -3.31
N TYR A 161 -3.66 -17.18 -3.53
CA TYR A 161 -3.68 -15.91 -2.81
C TYR A 161 -4.80 -15.03 -3.35
N ASP A 162 -5.93 -14.98 -2.67
CA ASP A 162 -7.03 -14.05 -2.96
C ASP A 162 -7.05 -12.97 -1.89
N ALA A 163 -6.51 -11.79 -2.20
CA ALA A 163 -6.33 -10.75 -1.19
C ALA A 163 -6.35 -9.32 -1.76
N GLU A 164 -6.12 -8.33 -0.89
CA GLU A 164 -6.00 -6.91 -1.24
C GLU A 164 -7.27 -6.36 -1.92
N ALA A 165 -8.42 -6.75 -1.40
CA ALA A 165 -9.71 -6.43 -1.99
C ALA A 165 -10.20 -5.02 -1.63
N SER A 166 -10.77 -4.31 -2.61
CA SER A 166 -11.44 -3.02 -2.42
C SER A 166 -12.77 -2.98 -3.15
N TRP A 167 -13.79 -2.33 -2.57
CA TRP A 167 -15.05 -2.05 -3.27
C TRP A 167 -14.93 -0.85 -4.20
N SER A 168 -15.68 -0.91 -5.31
CA SER A 168 -15.96 0.28 -6.12
C SER A 168 -16.72 1.35 -5.32
N PRO A 169 -16.64 2.64 -5.70
CA PRO A 169 -17.35 3.72 -5.00
C PRO A 169 -18.86 3.54 -4.90
N ASP A 170 -19.48 2.81 -5.84
CA ASP A 170 -20.92 2.47 -5.82
C ASP A 170 -21.23 1.16 -5.08
N GLY A 171 -20.20 0.46 -4.59
CA GLY A 171 -20.32 -0.79 -3.83
C GLY A 171 -20.76 -2.00 -4.63
N LYS A 172 -20.75 -1.96 -5.97
CA LYS A 172 -21.24 -3.07 -6.80
C LYS A 172 -20.15 -4.04 -7.26
N LEU A 173 -18.91 -3.60 -7.29
CA LEU A 173 -17.78 -4.36 -7.76
C LEU A 173 -16.72 -4.46 -6.67
N ILE A 174 -15.91 -5.52 -6.73
CA ILE A 174 -14.72 -5.74 -5.90
C ILE A 174 -13.55 -5.97 -6.85
N ALA A 175 -12.48 -5.17 -6.71
CA ALA A 175 -11.19 -5.44 -7.32
C ALA A 175 -10.28 -6.11 -6.30
N PHE A 176 -9.45 -7.08 -6.73
CA PHE A 176 -8.58 -7.83 -5.83
C PHE A 176 -7.37 -8.41 -6.57
N ALA A 177 -6.35 -8.82 -5.83
CA ALA A 177 -5.18 -9.51 -6.33
C ALA A 177 -5.31 -11.02 -6.15
N SER A 178 -4.89 -11.82 -7.16
CA SER A 178 -5.00 -13.28 -7.07
C SER A 178 -4.02 -14.00 -8.00
N ASN A 179 -3.47 -15.13 -7.51
CA ASN A 179 -2.78 -16.10 -8.35
C ASN A 179 -3.55 -17.41 -8.53
N ARG A 180 -4.89 -17.38 -8.36
CA ARG A 180 -5.78 -18.55 -8.51
C ARG A 180 -5.58 -19.32 -9.80
N ARG A 181 -5.15 -18.65 -10.89
CA ARG A 181 -4.87 -19.30 -12.15
C ARG A 181 -3.76 -20.35 -12.04
N ALA A 182 -2.77 -20.15 -11.18
CA ALA A 182 -1.68 -21.09 -10.97
C ALA A 182 -2.14 -22.42 -10.39
N TYR A 183 -3.32 -22.46 -9.79
CA TYR A 183 -3.93 -23.65 -9.21
C TYR A 183 -5.06 -24.25 -10.05
N SER A 184 -5.61 -23.50 -11.01
CA SER A 184 -6.77 -23.91 -11.81
C SER A 184 -6.48 -24.05 -13.31
N ASP A 185 -5.55 -23.30 -13.85
CA ASP A 185 -5.23 -23.27 -15.29
C ASP A 185 -4.12 -24.28 -15.62
N GLN A 186 -4.06 -24.68 -16.89
CA GLN A 186 -2.91 -25.41 -17.39
C GLN A 186 -1.76 -24.41 -17.60
N LEU A 187 -0.70 -24.58 -16.81
CA LEU A 187 0.51 -23.76 -16.90
C LEU A 187 1.43 -24.29 -18.01
N SER A 188 2.18 -23.39 -18.65
CA SER A 188 3.33 -23.81 -19.47
C SER A 188 4.42 -24.41 -18.58
N ASP A 189 5.38 -25.13 -19.18
CA ASP A 189 6.51 -25.69 -18.44
C ASP A 189 7.33 -24.60 -17.72
N GLU A 190 7.47 -23.42 -18.33
CA GLU A 190 8.16 -22.26 -17.74
C GLU A 190 7.38 -21.70 -16.55
N GLU A 191 6.07 -21.51 -16.68
CA GLU A 191 5.21 -21.04 -15.61
C GLU A 191 5.18 -22.01 -14.44
N ALA A 192 5.10 -23.32 -14.71
CA ALA A 192 5.15 -24.36 -13.68
C ALA A 192 6.49 -24.36 -12.93
N ALA A 193 7.61 -24.17 -13.63
CA ALA A 193 8.93 -24.06 -13.04
C ALA A 193 9.06 -22.79 -12.17
N LEU A 194 8.56 -21.64 -12.67
CA LEU A 194 8.52 -20.39 -11.92
C LEU A 194 7.68 -20.53 -10.65
N PHE A 195 6.46 -21.05 -10.76
CA PHE A 195 5.56 -21.24 -9.64
C PHE A 195 6.12 -22.17 -8.56
N LYS A 196 6.81 -23.23 -8.97
CA LYS A 196 7.49 -24.16 -8.04
C LYS A 196 8.58 -23.47 -7.21
N THR A 197 9.29 -22.50 -7.78
CA THR A 197 10.39 -21.76 -7.11
C THR A 197 9.90 -20.52 -6.38
N ASN A 198 8.81 -19.93 -6.86
CA ASN A 198 8.20 -18.74 -6.28
C ASN A 198 6.66 -18.84 -6.32
N PRO A 199 6.02 -19.49 -5.33
CA PRO A 199 4.56 -19.59 -5.25
C PRO A 199 3.83 -18.25 -5.18
N ALA A 200 4.54 -17.18 -4.79
CA ALA A 200 4.03 -15.82 -4.76
C ALA A 200 4.08 -15.10 -6.12
N SER A 201 4.37 -15.80 -7.21
CA SER A 201 4.36 -15.28 -8.58
C SER A 201 2.98 -15.39 -9.24
N MET A 202 2.85 -14.80 -10.43
CA MET A 202 1.64 -14.85 -11.26
C MET A 202 0.39 -14.28 -10.57
N ILE A 203 0.57 -13.30 -9.70
CA ILE A 203 -0.53 -12.60 -9.06
C ILE A 203 -1.00 -11.50 -10.01
N ASP A 204 -2.27 -11.55 -10.36
CA ASP A 204 -2.93 -10.61 -11.27
C ASP A 204 -4.06 -9.86 -10.58
N ILE A 205 -4.48 -8.75 -11.18
CA ILE A 205 -5.69 -8.05 -10.76
C ILE A 205 -6.91 -8.73 -11.36
N TYR A 206 -7.89 -8.97 -10.51
CA TYR A 206 -9.22 -9.47 -10.84
C TYR A 206 -10.29 -8.49 -10.41
N ILE A 207 -11.47 -8.62 -11.01
CA ILE A 207 -12.69 -7.92 -10.62
C ILE A 207 -13.83 -8.92 -10.53
N MET A 208 -14.76 -8.69 -9.58
CA MET A 208 -15.97 -9.51 -9.40
C MET A 208 -17.14 -8.63 -8.95
N ASN A 209 -18.37 -9.16 -9.04
CA ASN A 209 -19.52 -8.55 -8.41
C ASN A 209 -19.37 -8.54 -6.88
N ALA A 210 -20.06 -7.64 -6.20
CA ALA A 210 -20.01 -7.54 -4.73
C ALA A 210 -20.46 -8.81 -3.99
N ASP A 211 -21.20 -9.70 -4.64
CA ASP A 211 -21.65 -10.98 -4.08
C ASP A 211 -20.65 -12.14 -4.27
N GLY A 212 -19.50 -11.89 -4.93
CA GLY A 212 -18.46 -12.85 -5.27
C GLY A 212 -18.65 -13.51 -6.65
N SER A 213 -19.72 -13.20 -7.38
CA SER A 213 -19.98 -13.75 -8.71
C SER A 213 -19.23 -13.04 -9.83
N ASN A 214 -19.22 -13.62 -11.03
CA ASN A 214 -18.70 -13.03 -12.26
C ASN A 214 -17.23 -12.57 -12.17
N VAL A 215 -16.37 -13.43 -11.64
CA VAL A 215 -14.93 -13.17 -11.51
C VAL A 215 -14.28 -13.05 -12.88
N LYS A 216 -13.57 -11.95 -13.13
CA LYS A 216 -12.86 -11.67 -14.38
C LYS A 216 -11.42 -11.22 -14.09
N ARG A 217 -10.45 -11.81 -14.77
CA ARG A 217 -9.04 -11.42 -14.75
C ARG A 217 -8.82 -10.18 -15.62
N LEU A 218 -8.14 -9.15 -15.07
CA LEU A 218 -7.87 -7.89 -15.77
C LEU A 218 -6.43 -7.76 -16.24
N THR A 219 -5.45 -8.30 -15.50
CA THR A 219 -4.03 -8.25 -15.87
C THR A 219 -3.46 -9.64 -16.11
N ARG A 220 -2.27 -9.70 -16.75
CA ARG A 220 -1.54 -10.94 -17.04
C ARG A 220 -0.06 -10.68 -16.85
N THR A 221 0.48 -11.08 -15.70
CA THR A 221 1.90 -10.95 -15.37
C THR A 221 2.47 -12.30 -14.92
N GLN A 222 3.78 -12.46 -15.07
CA GLN A 222 4.53 -13.57 -14.45
C GLN A 222 5.00 -13.19 -13.03
N SER A 223 4.97 -11.90 -12.69
CA SER A 223 5.36 -11.38 -11.39
C SER A 223 4.14 -11.11 -10.51
N TYR A 224 4.02 -9.91 -9.95
CA TYR A 224 2.99 -9.54 -9.00
C TYR A 224 2.37 -8.18 -9.34
N ASP A 225 1.10 -8.20 -9.72
CA ASP A 225 0.21 -7.05 -9.78
C ASP A 225 -0.67 -7.07 -8.53
N GLY A 226 -0.67 -6.01 -7.71
CA GLY A 226 -1.43 -6.01 -6.46
C GLY A 226 -1.82 -4.65 -5.92
N GLY A 227 -2.65 -4.66 -4.87
CA GLY A 227 -3.19 -3.48 -4.21
C GLY A 227 -4.08 -2.64 -5.11
N PRO A 228 -5.13 -3.21 -5.74
CA PRO A 228 -6.01 -2.48 -6.62
C PRO A 228 -6.97 -1.58 -5.85
N PHE A 229 -7.05 -0.29 -6.23
CA PHE A 229 -8.03 0.66 -5.73
C PHE A 229 -8.74 1.36 -6.88
N PHE A 230 -10.05 1.55 -6.74
CA PHE A 230 -10.83 2.30 -7.71
C PHE A 230 -10.53 3.80 -7.64
N SER A 231 -10.58 4.47 -8.78
CA SER A 231 -10.64 5.94 -8.84
C SER A 231 -11.93 6.46 -8.19
N PRO A 232 -11.97 7.71 -7.71
CA PRO A 232 -13.16 8.26 -7.04
C PRO A 232 -14.42 8.26 -7.90
N ASP A 233 -14.28 8.32 -9.23
CA ASP A 233 -15.39 8.22 -10.19
C ASP A 233 -15.74 6.79 -10.60
N GLY A 234 -15.01 5.80 -10.06
CA GLY A 234 -15.23 4.37 -10.31
C GLY A 234 -14.89 3.87 -11.70
N LYS A 235 -14.19 4.68 -12.54
CA LYS A 235 -13.91 4.30 -13.93
C LYS A 235 -12.55 3.66 -14.16
N ARG A 236 -11.62 3.89 -13.26
CA ARG A 236 -10.26 3.34 -13.34
C ARG A 236 -9.89 2.58 -12.08
N ILE A 237 -8.85 1.75 -12.20
CA ILE A 237 -8.18 1.04 -11.10
C ILE A 237 -6.72 1.47 -11.12
N VAL A 238 -6.17 1.84 -9.96
CA VAL A 238 -4.73 2.01 -9.72
C VAL A 238 -4.20 0.78 -8.99
N TRP A 239 -2.99 0.34 -9.35
CA TRP A 239 -2.30 -0.77 -8.68
C TRP A 239 -0.78 -0.62 -8.78
N ARG A 240 -0.06 -1.46 -8.05
CA ARG A 240 1.39 -1.61 -8.23
C ARG A 240 1.71 -2.86 -9.05
N ARG A 241 2.70 -2.75 -9.92
CA ARG A 241 3.29 -3.88 -10.68
C ARG A 241 4.73 -4.05 -10.30
N PHE A 242 5.09 -5.25 -9.84
CA PHE A 242 6.48 -5.61 -9.60
C PHE A 242 7.18 -6.00 -10.89
N SER A 243 8.49 -5.72 -10.97
CA SER A 243 9.35 -6.29 -12.01
C SER A 243 9.52 -7.80 -11.78
N ASP A 244 9.97 -8.52 -12.81
CA ASP A 244 10.22 -9.95 -12.71
C ASP A 244 11.30 -10.30 -11.67
N SER A 245 12.20 -9.36 -11.37
CA SER A 245 13.19 -9.50 -10.30
C SER A 245 12.59 -9.38 -8.89
N GLY A 246 11.38 -8.83 -8.76
CA GLY A 246 10.75 -8.49 -7.48
C GLY A 246 11.41 -7.35 -6.70
N ARG A 247 12.42 -6.70 -7.28
CA ARG A 247 13.21 -5.65 -6.60
C ARG A 247 12.68 -4.23 -6.83
N GLU A 248 11.88 -4.06 -7.84
CA GLU A 248 11.31 -2.80 -8.28
C GLU A 248 9.80 -2.96 -8.42
N ALA A 249 9.08 -1.90 -8.18
CA ALA A 249 7.66 -1.83 -8.45
C ALA A 249 7.30 -0.44 -8.93
N GLU A 250 6.34 -0.35 -9.84
CA GLU A 250 5.86 0.90 -10.39
C GLU A 250 4.34 0.99 -10.28
N ILE A 251 3.82 2.20 -10.28
CA ILE A 251 2.39 2.47 -10.20
C ILE A 251 1.80 2.46 -11.61
N PHE A 252 0.67 1.79 -11.76
CA PHE A 252 -0.09 1.67 -13.00
C PHE A 252 -1.56 2.03 -12.80
N THR A 253 -2.23 2.41 -13.87
CA THR A 253 -3.69 2.56 -13.92
C THR A 253 -4.28 1.88 -15.16
N MET A 254 -5.55 1.49 -15.08
CA MET A 254 -6.32 0.92 -16.19
C MET A 254 -7.81 1.27 -16.08
N ASN A 255 -8.55 1.11 -17.16
CA ASN A 255 -10.01 1.09 -17.10
C ASN A 255 -10.51 -0.13 -16.31
N ILE A 256 -11.70 -0.06 -15.72
CA ILE A 256 -12.28 -1.18 -14.92
C ILE A 256 -12.53 -2.46 -15.72
N ASP A 257 -12.49 -2.41 -17.04
CA ASP A 257 -12.58 -3.58 -17.92
C ASP A 257 -11.22 -4.23 -18.24
N GLY A 258 -10.11 -3.64 -17.74
CA GLY A 258 -8.74 -4.08 -17.95
C GLY A 258 -8.05 -3.43 -19.16
N SER A 259 -8.74 -2.60 -19.95
CA SER A 259 -8.19 -1.87 -21.07
C SER A 259 -7.40 -0.63 -20.65
N ASP A 260 -6.67 -0.02 -21.57
CA ASP A 260 -5.93 1.23 -21.38
C ASP A 260 -5.01 1.22 -20.16
N GLN A 261 -4.18 0.17 -20.04
CA GLN A 261 -3.16 0.09 -18.99
C GLN A 261 -2.07 1.13 -19.23
N MET A 262 -1.83 1.98 -18.24
CA MET A 262 -0.82 3.03 -18.28
C MET A 262 0.12 2.92 -17.10
N GLN A 263 1.42 3.03 -17.35
CA GLN A 263 2.43 3.18 -16.30
C GLN A 263 2.51 4.65 -15.89
N ILE A 264 2.32 4.91 -14.58
CA ILE A 264 2.29 6.24 -13.98
C ILE A 264 3.67 6.67 -13.48
N THR A 265 4.40 5.77 -12.83
CA THR A 265 5.75 6.05 -12.32
C THR A 265 6.81 5.29 -13.11
N ARG A 266 8.05 5.84 -13.19
CA ARG A 266 9.22 5.24 -13.84
C ARG A 266 10.46 5.54 -13.03
N LEU A 267 10.42 5.15 -11.74
CA LEU A 267 11.46 5.48 -10.78
C LEU A 267 12.55 4.40 -10.68
N ASN A 268 12.28 3.20 -11.22
CA ASN A 268 13.17 2.03 -11.17
C ASN A 268 13.61 1.68 -9.74
N VAL A 269 12.70 1.85 -8.80
CA VAL A 269 12.81 1.49 -7.39
C VAL A 269 11.49 0.90 -6.91
N MET A 270 11.39 0.58 -5.64
CA MET A 270 10.14 0.10 -5.06
C MET A 270 9.15 1.27 -4.90
N SER A 271 8.09 1.31 -5.73
CA SER A 271 6.95 2.22 -5.61
C SER A 271 5.68 1.40 -5.40
N TRP A 272 4.96 1.63 -4.31
CA TRP A 272 3.82 0.80 -3.92
C TRP A 272 2.77 1.54 -3.10
N ALA A 273 1.67 0.83 -2.75
CA ALA A 273 0.55 1.36 -1.99
C ALA A 273 -0.03 2.67 -2.57
N PRO A 274 -0.36 2.72 -3.86
CA PRO A 274 -0.95 3.91 -4.46
C PRO A 274 -2.37 4.13 -3.96
N PHE A 275 -2.76 5.40 -3.78
CA PHE A 275 -4.12 5.77 -3.42
C PHE A 275 -4.54 7.07 -4.12
N TYR A 276 -5.74 7.11 -4.70
CA TYR A 276 -6.25 8.34 -5.30
C TYR A 276 -6.61 9.37 -4.26
N HIS A 277 -6.24 10.63 -4.49
CA HIS A 277 -6.90 11.73 -3.79
C HIS A 277 -8.38 11.83 -4.21
N PRO A 278 -9.33 12.13 -3.30
CA PRO A 278 -10.76 12.20 -3.64
C PRO A 278 -11.13 13.17 -4.76
N SER A 279 -10.28 14.17 -5.05
CA SER A 279 -10.46 15.04 -6.23
C SER A 279 -10.26 14.33 -7.57
N GLY A 280 -9.66 13.13 -7.59
CA GLY A 280 -9.31 12.40 -8.80
C GLY A 280 -8.17 13.01 -9.63
N LYS A 281 -7.44 14.02 -9.08
CA LYS A 281 -6.41 14.76 -9.84
C LYS A 281 -5.00 14.19 -9.69
N TYR A 282 -4.71 13.49 -8.59
CA TYR A 282 -3.40 12.91 -8.31
C TYR A 282 -3.51 11.65 -7.45
N ILE A 283 -2.42 10.91 -7.42
CA ILE A 283 -2.22 9.69 -6.67
C ILE A 283 -1.13 9.98 -5.64
N ILE A 284 -1.31 9.50 -4.41
CA ILE A 284 -0.25 9.39 -3.40
C ILE A 284 0.24 7.95 -3.37
N PHE A 285 1.52 7.73 -3.12
CA PHE A 285 2.13 6.41 -3.04
C PHE A 285 3.37 6.44 -2.16
N ALA A 286 3.87 5.28 -1.76
CA ALA A 286 5.11 5.13 -1.02
C ALA A 286 6.24 4.69 -1.96
N THR A 287 7.46 5.23 -1.78
CA THR A 287 8.63 4.79 -2.56
C THR A 287 9.93 4.90 -1.76
N ASN A 288 10.87 3.99 -2.03
CA ASN A 288 12.20 4.00 -1.43
C ASN A 288 13.25 4.74 -2.29
N LEU A 289 12.82 5.74 -3.04
CA LEU A 289 13.68 6.56 -3.91
C LEU A 289 14.86 7.22 -3.15
N GLN A 290 14.68 7.47 -1.84
CA GLN A 290 15.71 8.07 -0.97
C GLN A 290 16.64 7.05 -0.31
N GLY A 291 16.49 5.75 -0.61
CA GLY A 291 17.34 4.67 -0.08
C GLY A 291 16.57 3.40 0.23
N HIS A 292 17.19 2.26 0.08
CA HIS A 292 16.56 0.93 0.11
C HIS A 292 15.64 0.68 1.33
N ARG A 293 15.94 1.26 2.48
CA ARG A 293 15.15 1.11 3.72
C ARG A 293 14.39 2.37 4.12
N ASN A 294 14.45 3.42 3.30
CA ASN A 294 13.83 4.70 3.56
C ASN A 294 12.64 4.88 2.61
N PHE A 295 11.45 4.50 3.07
CA PHE A 295 10.22 4.70 2.33
C PHE A 295 9.57 6.00 2.73
N GLU A 296 9.26 6.81 1.72
CA GLU A 296 8.63 8.11 1.87
C GLU A 296 7.38 8.21 1.00
N LEU A 297 6.47 9.08 1.39
CA LEU A 297 5.28 9.37 0.60
C LEU A 297 5.61 10.36 -0.52
N TYR A 298 5.05 10.10 -1.69
CA TYR A 298 5.14 10.95 -2.89
C TYR A 298 3.77 11.12 -3.52
N ILE A 299 3.56 12.21 -4.22
CA ILE A 299 2.40 12.45 -5.07
C ILE A 299 2.81 12.56 -6.53
N VAL A 300 1.91 12.12 -7.43
CA VAL A 300 2.06 12.22 -8.90
C VAL A 300 0.69 12.46 -9.52
N ASP A 301 0.63 13.16 -10.66
CA ASP A 301 -0.61 13.33 -11.41
C ASP A 301 -1.16 11.98 -11.93
N VAL A 302 -2.47 11.91 -12.17
CA VAL A 302 -3.14 10.64 -12.56
C VAL A 302 -2.73 10.11 -13.93
N ASP A 303 -2.13 10.96 -14.77
CA ASP A 303 -1.69 10.61 -16.13
C ASP A 303 -0.17 10.32 -16.18
N GLY A 304 0.56 10.48 -15.07
CA GLY A 304 2.00 10.24 -14.97
C GLY A 304 2.83 11.15 -15.89
N GLN A 305 2.36 12.38 -16.12
CA GLN A 305 3.03 13.38 -16.98
C GLN A 305 3.94 14.32 -16.19
N LYS A 306 3.85 14.29 -14.86
CA LYS A 306 4.63 15.13 -13.95
C LYS A 306 5.64 14.30 -13.19
N GLU A 307 6.76 14.91 -12.83
CA GLU A 307 7.70 14.29 -11.89
C GLU A 307 7.03 14.13 -10.53
N PRO A 308 7.19 12.97 -9.87
CA PRO A 308 6.68 12.76 -8.53
C PRO A 308 7.27 13.74 -7.52
N VAL A 309 6.44 14.27 -6.64
CA VAL A 309 6.83 15.25 -5.62
C VAL A 309 6.83 14.58 -4.24
N ARG A 310 7.95 14.70 -3.51
CA ARG A 310 8.12 14.15 -2.17
C ARG A 310 7.22 14.86 -1.15
N VAL A 311 6.59 14.09 -0.27
CA VAL A 311 5.64 14.55 0.76
C VAL A 311 6.22 14.44 2.17
N THR A 312 6.88 13.32 2.50
CA THR A 312 7.50 13.08 3.81
C THR A 312 9.03 13.03 3.71
N ASP A 313 9.72 13.27 4.83
CA ASP A 313 11.18 13.35 4.87
C ASP A 313 11.79 12.73 6.14
N LYS A 314 11.06 11.87 6.84
CA LYS A 314 11.53 11.21 8.06
C LYS A 314 12.17 9.88 7.72
N GLU A 315 13.45 9.70 8.08
CA GLU A 315 14.15 8.43 7.88
C GLU A 315 13.40 7.26 8.52
N GLY A 316 13.17 6.20 7.74
CA GLY A 316 12.47 4.99 8.14
C GLY A 316 11.38 4.60 7.16
N PHE A 317 10.25 4.20 7.68
CA PHE A 317 9.12 3.75 6.89
C PHE A 317 7.92 4.69 7.03
N ASP A 318 7.57 5.37 5.95
CA ASP A 318 6.29 6.01 5.73
C ASP A 318 5.62 5.33 4.53
N GLY A 319 4.46 4.71 4.73
CA GLY A 319 3.79 3.95 3.68
C GLY A 319 2.30 3.77 3.91
N LEU A 320 1.63 3.11 2.95
CA LEU A 320 0.20 2.82 3.01
C LEU A 320 -0.66 4.09 3.23
N PRO A 321 -0.42 5.17 2.46
CA PRO A 321 -1.13 6.43 2.65
C PRO A 321 -2.56 6.36 2.12
N VAL A 322 -3.50 6.95 2.85
CA VAL A 322 -4.88 7.12 2.40
C VAL A 322 -5.40 8.51 2.76
N PHE A 323 -6.29 9.02 1.95
CA PHE A 323 -7.00 10.27 2.28
C PHE A 323 -8.33 9.98 2.95
N THR A 324 -8.76 10.89 3.83
CA THR A 324 -10.16 10.92 4.25
C THR A 324 -11.07 11.23 3.04
N PRO A 325 -12.35 10.82 3.04
CA PRO A 325 -13.24 11.00 1.90
C PRO A 325 -13.44 12.46 1.44
N ASN A 326 -13.25 13.43 2.34
CA ASN A 326 -13.30 14.86 2.01
C ASN A 326 -11.96 15.41 1.47
N GLY A 327 -10.89 14.60 1.46
CA GLY A 327 -9.56 14.99 0.98
C GLY A 327 -8.79 15.98 1.85
N ASN A 328 -9.27 16.29 3.06
CA ASN A 328 -8.65 17.30 3.93
C ASN A 328 -7.65 16.72 4.93
N HIS A 329 -7.59 15.39 5.05
CA HIS A 329 -6.66 14.72 5.97
C HIS A 329 -6.05 13.50 5.28
N ILE A 330 -4.90 13.12 5.79
CA ILE A 330 -4.16 11.92 5.38
C ILE A 330 -3.92 11.02 6.59
N THR A 331 -3.97 9.72 6.38
CA THR A 331 -3.55 8.69 7.35
C THR A 331 -2.53 7.80 6.66
N TRP A 332 -1.46 7.44 7.37
CA TRP A 332 -0.43 6.55 6.83
C TRP A 332 0.16 5.68 7.94
N THR A 333 0.86 4.63 7.56
CA THR A 333 1.64 3.80 8.47
C THR A 333 3.06 4.34 8.54
N SER A 334 3.58 4.51 9.75
CA SER A 334 4.95 4.99 9.96
C SER A 334 5.63 4.26 11.12
N ASP A 335 6.96 4.04 10.98
CA ASP A 335 7.82 3.50 12.03
C ASP A 335 8.61 4.59 12.79
N ARG A 336 8.21 5.86 12.68
CA ARG A 336 8.82 7.02 13.37
C ARG A 336 8.67 7.00 14.90
N THR A 337 8.19 5.89 15.46
CA THR A 337 8.09 5.66 16.91
C THR A 337 9.46 5.32 17.51
N PRO A 338 9.67 5.54 18.84
CA PRO A 338 10.93 5.17 19.49
C PRO A 338 11.29 3.69 19.33
N GLU A 339 10.29 2.81 19.32
CA GLU A 339 10.45 1.36 19.18
C GLU A 339 10.57 0.90 17.72
N LYS A 340 10.53 1.82 16.76
CA LYS A 340 10.53 1.51 15.31
C LYS A 340 9.43 0.51 14.91
N LYS A 341 8.25 0.70 15.49
CA LYS A 341 7.04 -0.10 15.17
C LYS A 341 6.17 0.64 14.18
N GLY A 342 5.67 -0.05 13.17
CA GLY A 342 4.68 0.50 12.26
C GLY A 342 3.37 0.77 13.01
N LEU A 343 2.98 2.03 13.09
CA LEU A 343 1.73 2.51 13.68
C LEU A 343 1.06 3.53 12.77
N LEU A 344 -0.23 3.77 13.01
CA LEU A 344 -1.01 4.74 12.23
C LEU A 344 -0.73 6.17 12.69
N PHE A 345 -0.43 7.02 11.72
CA PHE A 345 -0.31 8.47 11.86
C PHE A 345 -1.38 9.18 11.05
N HIS A 346 -1.73 10.38 11.46
CA HIS A 346 -2.76 11.22 10.85
C HIS A 346 -2.33 12.69 10.86
N GLY A 347 -2.78 13.46 9.87
CA GLY A 347 -2.54 14.89 9.81
C GLY A 347 -3.47 15.58 8.82
N ASN A 348 -3.50 16.91 8.91
CA ASN A 348 -4.19 17.77 7.94
C ASN A 348 -3.45 17.75 6.60
N TRP A 349 -4.18 17.67 5.50
CA TRP A 349 -3.62 17.67 4.16
C TRP A 349 -3.80 19.00 3.44
N ASN A 350 -2.73 19.54 2.89
CA ASN A 350 -2.75 20.74 2.09
C ASN A 350 -2.97 20.45 0.60
N HIS A 351 -4.25 20.26 0.22
CA HIS A 351 -4.64 19.95 -1.16
C HIS A 351 -4.23 21.06 -2.16
N ALA A 352 -4.35 22.35 -1.77
CA ALA A 352 -3.98 23.45 -2.65
C ALA A 352 -2.49 23.40 -3.00
N LYS A 353 -1.62 23.12 -2.03
CA LYS A 353 -0.19 22.96 -2.23
C LYS A 353 0.14 21.74 -3.11
N ALA A 354 -0.59 20.63 -2.96
CA ALA A 354 -0.42 19.47 -3.80
C ALA A 354 -0.71 19.79 -5.28
N LEU A 355 -1.80 20.51 -5.56
CA LEU A 355 -2.12 20.96 -6.92
C LEU A 355 -1.06 21.92 -7.47
N GLU A 356 -0.62 22.90 -6.68
CA GLU A 356 0.44 23.84 -7.07
C GLU A 356 1.73 23.09 -7.42
N SER A 357 2.19 22.19 -6.54
CA SER A 357 3.45 21.44 -6.71
C SER A 357 3.46 20.55 -7.94
N LEU A 358 2.30 20.00 -8.32
CA LEU A 358 2.12 19.22 -9.54
C LEU A 358 1.73 20.09 -10.77
N SER A 359 1.63 21.42 -10.61
CA SER A 359 1.17 22.35 -11.65
C SER A 359 -0.20 21.95 -12.22
N LEU A 360 -1.12 21.50 -11.36
CA LEU A 360 -2.51 21.14 -11.68
C LEU A 360 -3.45 22.29 -11.34
N LYS A 361 -4.59 22.35 -12.07
CA LYS A 361 -5.62 23.39 -11.83
C LYS A 361 -6.83 22.83 -11.09
#